data_d543fbc18f721c4099e1b2f6f79151d7
#
_entry.id   d543fbc18f721c4099e1b2f6f79151d7
#
_cell.length_a   1.000
_cell.length_b   1.000
_cell.length_c   1.000
_cell.angle_alpha   90.00
_cell.angle_beta   90.00
_cell.angle_gamma   90.00
#
_symmetry.space_group_name_H-M   'P 1'
#
loop_
_entity.id
_entity.type
_entity.pdbx_description
1 polymer ?
#
loop_
_entity_poly.entity_id
_entity_poly.type
_entity_poly.pdbx_seq_one_letter_code
_entity_poly.pdbx_strand_id
1 'polypeptide(L)'
;MRNLKNVLKKYPNVRLSIAHLGGFQVEDLYGLNAYFNFSAILPDYVNRFGIKRTNEILRLIGVDKLVFATDFPDSRCLKPKEIYDKYFEILNEMDFSLEEAENICRNNALKMIDKI
;
A
#
# COMPACT_ATOMS: atom_id res chain seq x y z
N MET A 1 10.82 -12.91 1.71
CA MET A 1 11.35 -11.72 1.00
C MET A 1 12.46 -12.04 0.05
N ARG A 2 13.32 -12.96 0.40
CA ARG A 2 14.42 -13.40 -0.45
C ARG A 2 13.95 -13.86 -1.84
N ASN A 3 12.86 -14.66 -1.89
CA ASN A 3 12.33 -15.18 -3.14
C ASN A 3 11.76 -14.06 -4.03
N LEU A 4 11.12 -13.07 -3.43
CA LEU A 4 10.59 -11.93 -4.17
C LEU A 4 11.70 -11.12 -4.82
N LYS A 5 12.78 -10.84 -4.08
CA LYS A 5 13.96 -10.15 -4.63
C LYS A 5 14.59 -10.94 -5.79
N ASN A 6 14.65 -12.26 -5.66
CA ASN A 6 15.16 -13.12 -6.73
C ASN A 6 14.29 -13.08 -7.98
N VAL A 7 12.96 -13.05 -7.82
CA VAL A 7 12.04 -12.94 -8.95
C VAL A 7 12.25 -11.62 -9.69
N LEU A 8 12.35 -10.52 -8.97
CA LEU A 8 12.57 -9.19 -9.56
C LEU A 8 13.93 -9.09 -10.24
N LYS A 9 14.95 -9.73 -9.68
CA LYS A 9 16.27 -9.79 -10.29
C LYS A 9 16.27 -10.57 -11.59
N LYS A 10 15.54 -11.69 -11.64
CA LYS A 10 15.45 -12.56 -12.81
C LYS A 10 14.53 -11.98 -13.89
N TYR A 11 13.45 -11.31 -13.47
CA TYR A 11 12.45 -10.73 -14.37
C TYR A 11 12.27 -9.23 -14.07
N PRO A 12 13.24 -8.39 -14.45
CA PRO A 12 13.24 -6.98 -14.03
C PRO A 12 12.09 -6.16 -14.61
N ASN A 13 11.43 -6.64 -15.66
CA ASN A 13 10.30 -5.93 -16.29
C ASN A 13 8.93 -6.42 -15.79
N VAL A 14 8.89 -7.38 -14.87
CA VAL A 14 7.63 -7.84 -14.31
C VAL A 14 7.03 -6.75 -13.41
N ARG A 15 5.71 -6.59 -13.49
CA ARG A 15 4.98 -5.67 -12.61
C ARG A 15 4.38 -6.45 -11.47
N LEU A 16 4.83 -6.14 -10.26
CA LEU A 16 4.36 -6.80 -9.05
C LEU A 16 3.58 -5.81 -8.19
N SER A 17 2.49 -6.29 -7.61
CA SER A 17 1.80 -5.61 -6.52
C SER A 17 1.95 -6.47 -5.26
N ILE A 18 2.63 -5.94 -4.26
CA ILE A 18 2.86 -6.65 -3.01
C ILE A 18 1.70 -6.37 -2.08
N ALA A 19 0.93 -7.41 -1.77
CA ALA A 19 -0.25 -7.30 -0.90
C ALA A 19 0.16 -7.07 0.55
N HIS A 20 -0.70 -6.41 1.31
CA HIS A 20 -0.53 -6.20 2.76
C HIS A 20 0.78 -5.47 3.10
N LEU A 21 1.26 -4.61 2.20
CA LEU A 21 2.55 -3.90 2.32
C LEU A 21 3.73 -4.85 2.56
N GLY A 22 3.59 -6.14 2.23
CA GLY A 22 4.60 -7.15 2.52
C GLY A 22 4.66 -7.58 3.98
N GLY A 23 3.63 -7.27 4.77
CA GLY A 23 3.59 -7.54 6.20
C GLY A 23 4.27 -6.44 7.01
N PHE A 24 4.68 -6.75 8.24
CA PHE A 24 5.27 -5.75 9.13
C PHE A 24 6.79 -5.60 8.99
N GLN A 25 7.41 -6.38 8.11
CA GLN A 25 8.86 -6.30 7.83
C GLN A 25 9.12 -5.60 6.51
N VAL A 26 8.36 -4.55 6.23
CA VAL A 26 8.39 -3.85 4.94
C VAL A 26 9.73 -3.16 4.68
N GLU A 27 10.51 -2.84 5.71
CA GLU A 27 11.83 -2.23 5.52
C GLU A 27 12.77 -3.09 4.68
N ASP A 28 12.59 -4.40 4.66
CA ASP A 28 13.37 -5.30 3.78
C ASP A 28 13.01 -5.12 2.31
N LEU A 29 11.89 -4.46 2.03
CA LEU A 29 11.35 -4.29 0.69
C LEU A 29 11.51 -2.86 0.15
N TYR A 30 12.06 -1.95 0.94
CA TYR A 30 12.30 -0.57 0.48
C TYR A 30 13.21 -0.57 -0.75
N GLY A 31 12.86 0.25 -1.71
CA GLY A 31 13.64 0.37 -2.94
C GLY A 31 13.36 -0.68 -4.02
N LEU A 32 12.52 -1.68 -3.75
CA LEU A 32 12.13 -2.63 -4.78
C LEU A 32 11.29 -1.97 -5.87
N ASN A 33 11.48 -2.39 -7.11
CA ASN A 33 10.68 -1.96 -8.24
C ASN A 33 9.36 -2.72 -8.27
N ALA A 34 8.46 -2.36 -7.36
CA ALA A 34 7.16 -3.00 -7.20
C ALA A 34 6.15 -2.00 -6.68
N TYR A 35 4.86 -2.30 -6.87
CA TYR A 35 3.78 -1.58 -6.23
C TYR A 35 3.42 -2.28 -4.92
N PHE A 36 2.90 -1.51 -3.97
CA PHE A 36 2.51 -2.02 -2.65
C PHE A 36 1.07 -1.63 -2.38
N ASN A 37 0.25 -2.58 -1.99
CA ASN A 37 -1.14 -2.26 -1.66
C ASN A 37 -1.42 -2.43 -0.16
N PHE A 38 -2.45 -1.69 0.32
CA PHE A 38 -2.81 -1.63 1.72
C PHE A 38 -3.74 -2.76 2.17
N SER A 39 -4.11 -3.69 1.28
CA SER A 39 -5.20 -4.61 1.54
C SER A 39 -5.13 -5.24 2.94
N ALA A 40 -6.19 -5.02 3.71
CA ALA A 40 -6.40 -5.55 5.05
C ALA A 40 -5.39 -5.14 6.13
N ILE A 41 -4.36 -4.35 5.82
CA ILE A 41 -3.27 -4.12 6.78
C ILE A 41 -3.13 -2.67 7.28
N LEU A 42 -3.69 -1.69 6.57
CA LEU A 42 -3.48 -0.29 6.95
C LEU A 42 -3.94 0.02 8.39
N PRO A 43 -5.13 -0.42 8.83
CA PRO A 43 -5.52 -0.21 10.22
C PRO A 43 -4.59 -0.90 11.22
N ASP A 44 -4.04 -2.06 10.87
CA ASP A 44 -3.13 -2.80 11.74
C ASP A 44 -1.80 -2.07 11.90
N TYR A 45 -1.30 -1.44 10.82
CA TYR A 45 -0.11 -0.59 10.89
C TYR A 45 -0.32 0.59 11.84
N VAL A 46 -1.47 1.25 11.74
CA VAL A 46 -1.79 2.39 12.62
C VAL A 46 -1.93 1.95 14.06
N ASN A 47 -2.57 0.81 14.31
CA ASN A 47 -2.70 0.26 15.66
C ASN A 47 -1.34 -0.12 16.26
N ARG A 48 -0.44 -0.64 15.44
CA ARG A 48 0.87 -1.11 15.90
C ARG A 48 1.90 0.01 16.05
N PHE A 49 1.94 0.94 15.10
CA PHE A 49 3.01 1.95 14.99
C PHE A 49 2.54 3.37 15.23
N GLY A 50 1.23 3.63 15.18
CA GLY A 50 0.66 4.97 15.22
C GLY A 50 0.65 5.65 13.85
N ILE A 51 -0.11 6.73 13.74
CA ILE A 51 -0.30 7.48 12.49
C ILE A 51 1.03 8.04 11.97
N LYS A 52 1.81 8.67 12.85
CA LYS A 52 3.06 9.32 12.44
C LYS A 52 4.04 8.32 11.85
N ARG A 53 4.27 7.22 12.55
CA ARG A 53 5.22 6.20 12.07
C ARG A 53 4.71 5.51 10.81
N THR A 54 3.42 5.22 10.73
CA THR A 54 2.83 4.62 9.54
C THR A 54 3.00 5.55 8.33
N ASN A 55 2.77 6.85 8.50
CA ASN A 55 3.01 7.82 7.44
C ASN A 55 4.47 7.81 6.98
N GLU A 56 5.42 7.77 7.89
CA GLU A 56 6.85 7.67 7.56
C GLU A 56 7.15 6.41 6.75
N ILE A 57 6.61 5.27 7.15
CA ILE A 57 6.79 3.99 6.45
C ILE A 57 6.25 4.06 5.03
N LEU A 58 5.05 4.61 4.84
CA LEU A 58 4.46 4.75 3.52
C LEU A 58 5.30 5.66 2.61
N ARG A 59 5.87 6.72 3.16
CA ARG A 59 6.74 7.60 2.39
C ARG A 59 8.07 6.94 2.05
N LEU A 60 8.60 6.09 2.91
CA LEU A 60 9.82 5.33 2.63
C LEU A 60 9.59 4.28 1.53
N ILE A 61 8.40 3.69 1.46
CA ILE A 61 8.03 2.83 0.35
C ILE A 61 8.00 3.62 -0.96
N GLY A 62 7.48 4.83 -0.91
CA GLY A 62 7.32 5.71 -2.06
C GLY A 62 5.85 5.89 -2.41
N VAL A 63 5.37 7.12 -2.38
CA VAL A 63 3.94 7.43 -2.61
C VAL A 63 3.49 7.00 -4.00
N ASP A 64 4.36 7.05 -4.98
CA ASP A 64 4.11 6.62 -6.36
C ASP A 64 3.98 5.12 -6.54
N LYS A 65 4.33 4.34 -5.51
CA LYS A 65 4.23 2.87 -5.51
C LYS A 65 3.05 2.36 -4.69
N LEU A 66 2.33 3.22 -3.98
CA LEU A 66 1.23 2.82 -3.12
C LEU A 66 -0.07 2.70 -3.90
N VAL A 67 -0.83 1.63 -3.63
CA VAL A 67 -2.12 1.39 -4.28
C VAL A 67 -3.17 1.15 -3.20
N PHE A 68 -4.27 1.90 -3.27
CA PHE A 68 -5.40 1.72 -2.36
C PHE A 68 -6.07 0.36 -2.59
N ALA A 69 -6.26 -0.38 -1.50
CA ALA A 69 -7.00 -1.64 -1.51
C ALA A 69 -7.47 -1.97 -0.10
N THR A 70 -8.57 -2.66 0.03
CA THR A 70 -9.18 -3.00 1.32
C THR A 70 -9.22 -4.50 1.61
N ASP A 71 -9.11 -5.32 0.57
CA ASP A 71 -9.25 -6.79 0.66
C ASP A 71 -10.65 -7.22 1.16
N PHE A 72 -11.68 -6.46 0.76
CA PHE A 72 -13.05 -6.83 1.11
C PHE A 72 -13.52 -8.05 0.29
N PRO A 73 -14.26 -9.00 0.88
CA PRO A 73 -14.53 -9.16 2.31
C PRO A 73 -13.36 -9.81 3.05
N ASP A 74 -13.10 -9.35 4.27
CA ASP A 74 -12.03 -9.94 5.09
C ASP A 74 -12.62 -10.64 6.33
N SER A 75 -11.74 -11.26 7.14
CA SER A 75 -12.16 -12.02 8.32
C SER A 75 -12.78 -11.18 9.44
N ARG A 76 -12.66 -9.85 9.36
CA ARG A 76 -13.26 -8.93 10.33
C ARG A 76 -14.73 -8.67 10.09
N CYS A 77 -15.28 -9.15 8.97
CA CYS A 77 -16.69 -9.07 8.61
C CYS A 77 -17.26 -7.64 8.59
N LEU A 78 -16.43 -6.66 8.26
CA LEU A 78 -16.86 -5.27 8.14
C LEU A 78 -17.65 -5.07 6.84
N LYS A 79 -18.64 -4.19 6.88
CA LYS A 79 -19.36 -3.79 5.67
C LYS A 79 -18.46 -2.93 4.78
N PRO A 80 -18.65 -2.92 3.45
CA PRO A 80 -17.82 -2.13 2.55
C PRO A 80 -17.70 -0.66 2.95
N LYS A 81 -18.81 -0.02 3.31
CA LYS A 81 -18.81 1.37 3.71
C LYS A 81 -17.95 1.61 4.96
N GLU A 82 -18.03 0.72 5.94
CA GLU A 82 -17.24 0.82 7.17
C GLU A 82 -15.76 0.72 6.89
N ILE A 83 -15.37 -0.19 5.99
CA ILE A 83 -13.97 -0.38 5.59
C ILE A 83 -13.45 0.88 4.89
N TYR A 84 -14.18 1.40 3.91
CA TYR A 84 -13.78 2.60 3.19
C TYR A 84 -13.69 3.80 4.11
N ASP A 85 -14.68 3.99 4.98
CA ASP A 85 -14.69 5.11 5.94
C ASP A 85 -13.45 5.05 6.84
N LYS A 86 -13.10 3.87 7.33
CA LYS A 86 -11.94 3.69 8.20
C LYS A 86 -10.63 3.99 7.46
N TYR A 87 -10.47 3.51 6.24
CA TYR A 87 -9.27 3.76 5.44
C TYR A 87 -9.12 5.23 5.10
N PHE A 88 -10.22 5.89 4.69
CA PHE A 88 -10.18 7.31 4.36
C PHE A 88 -9.94 8.17 5.60
N GLU A 89 -10.48 7.78 6.75
CA GLU A 89 -10.19 8.44 8.01
C GLU A 89 -8.68 8.39 8.33
N ILE A 90 -8.07 7.21 8.17
CA ILE A 90 -6.62 7.05 8.38
C ILE A 90 -5.84 7.90 7.40
N LEU A 91 -6.17 7.85 6.12
CA LEU A 91 -5.45 8.61 5.09
C LEU A 91 -5.61 10.13 5.29
N ASN A 92 -6.76 10.59 5.76
CA ASN A 92 -6.99 12.01 6.05
C ASN A 92 -6.16 12.53 7.22
N GLU A 93 -5.76 11.67 8.15
CA GLU A 93 -4.88 12.05 9.25
C GLU A 93 -3.41 12.14 8.82
N MET A 94 -3.10 11.68 7.63
CA MET A 94 -1.76 11.75 7.06
C MET A 94 -1.58 13.04 6.26
N ASP A 95 -0.34 13.40 5.98
CA ASP A 95 0.00 14.67 5.32
C ASP A 95 0.13 14.56 3.80
N PHE A 96 -0.62 13.64 3.18
CA PHE A 96 -0.61 13.52 1.73
C PHE A 96 -1.26 14.74 1.08
N SER A 97 -0.64 15.24 -0.01
CA SER A 97 -1.25 16.25 -0.85
C SER A 97 -2.44 15.66 -1.63
N LEU A 98 -3.27 16.52 -2.20
CA LEU A 98 -4.37 16.05 -3.05
C LEU A 98 -3.86 15.21 -4.21
N GLU A 99 -2.77 15.62 -4.85
CA GLU A 99 -2.16 14.87 -5.95
C GLU A 99 -1.68 13.49 -5.48
N GLU A 100 -1.01 13.44 -4.33
CA GLU A 100 -0.56 12.17 -3.76
C GLU A 100 -1.74 11.24 -3.44
N ALA A 101 -2.81 11.77 -2.87
CA ALA A 101 -4.01 11.00 -2.56
C ALA A 101 -4.67 10.46 -3.84
N GLU A 102 -4.76 11.25 -4.90
CA GLU A 102 -5.28 10.80 -6.18
C GLU A 102 -4.41 9.70 -6.79
N ASN A 103 -3.10 9.81 -6.68
CA ASN A 103 -2.17 8.80 -7.16
C ASN A 103 -2.35 7.49 -6.41
N ILE A 104 -2.43 7.53 -5.09
CA ILE A 104 -2.63 6.33 -4.25
C ILE A 104 -3.97 5.66 -4.56
N CYS A 105 -5.03 6.45 -4.66
CA CYS A 105 -6.39 5.92 -4.82
C CYS A 105 -6.74 5.51 -6.25
N ARG A 106 -5.99 5.96 -7.25
CA ARG A 106 -6.35 5.72 -8.65
C ARG A 106 -5.16 5.58 -9.58
N ASN A 107 -4.34 6.61 -9.70
CA ASN A 107 -3.38 6.73 -10.81
C ASN A 107 -2.27 5.68 -10.75
N ASN A 108 -1.81 5.33 -9.55
CA ASN A 108 -0.77 4.30 -9.41
C ASN A 108 -1.26 2.93 -9.89
N ALA A 109 -2.51 2.58 -9.59
CA ALA A 109 -3.10 1.34 -10.08
C ALA A 109 -3.19 1.33 -11.60
N LEU A 110 -3.59 2.45 -12.20
CA LEU A 110 -3.66 2.57 -13.66
C LEU A 110 -2.29 2.45 -14.32
N LYS A 111 -1.26 3.04 -13.73
CA LYS A 111 0.12 2.87 -14.20
C LYS A 111 0.59 1.42 -14.08
N MET A 112 0.25 0.77 -12.98
CA MET A 112 0.61 -0.62 -12.74
C MET A 112 0.07 -1.54 -13.84
N ILE A 113 -1.15 -1.30 -14.31
CA ILE A 113 -1.78 -2.09 -15.37
C ILE A 113 -1.62 -1.47 -16.75
N ASP A 114 -0.84 -0.39 -16.87
CA ASP A 114 -0.50 0.25 -18.15
C ASP A 114 -1.72 0.84 -18.86
N LYS A 115 -2.63 1.47 -18.11
CA LYS A 115 -3.86 2.06 -18.64
C LYS A 115 -3.91 3.58 -18.57
N ILE A 116 -2.80 4.21 -18.34
CA ILE A 116 -2.67 5.67 -18.40
C ILE A 116 -2.20 6.13 -19.76
#